data_6f673aef95d56ae2a0fd09a1871007ee
#
_entry.id   6f673aef95d56ae2a0fd09a1871007ee
#
_cell.length_a   1.000
_cell.length_b   1.000
_cell.length_c   1.000
_cell.angle_alpha   90.00
_cell.angle_beta   90.00
_cell.angle_gamma   90.00
#
_symmetry.space_group_name_H-M   'P 1'
#
loop_
_entity.id
_entity.type
_entity.pdbx_description
1 polymer ?
#
loop_
_entity_poly.entity_id
_entity_poly.type
_entity_poly.pdbx_seq_one_letter_code
_entity_poly.pdbx_strand_id
1 'polypeptide(L)' 'MNEIITEHVNPPIPVRSYDWSAVRRDYEEGGLVGWGSTKQEAVEDLLVKESEL' A
#
# COMPACT_ATOMS: atom_id res chain seq x y z
N MET A 1 6.30 -13.77 -10.40
CA MET A 1 5.74 -12.44 -10.58
C MET A 1 5.10 -11.97 -9.29
N ASN A 2 5.38 -10.75 -8.89
CA ASN A 2 4.90 -10.28 -7.59
C ASN A 2 3.56 -9.60 -7.75
N GLU A 3 2.56 -10.16 -7.11
CA GLU A 3 1.26 -9.52 -7.06
C GLU A 3 1.24 -8.44 -6.00
N ILE A 4 0.37 -7.48 -6.22
CA ILE A 4 0.13 -6.45 -5.21
C ILE A 4 -1.15 -6.83 -4.47
N ILE A 5 -1.02 -6.94 -3.15
CA ILE A 5 -2.15 -7.25 -2.29
C ILE A 5 -2.61 -5.96 -1.64
N THR A 6 -3.89 -5.65 -1.79
CA THR A 6 -4.46 -4.45 -1.18
C THR A 6 -5.40 -4.85 -0.06
N GLU A 7 -5.45 -4.01 0.96
CA GLU A 7 -6.27 -4.26 2.12
C GLU A 7 -6.88 -2.97 2.62
N HIS A 8 -8.14 -3.02 2.96
CA HIS A 8 -8.80 -1.87 3.54
C HIS A 8 -8.46 -1.81 5.03
N VAL A 9 -7.96 -0.68 5.47
CA VAL A 9 -7.58 -0.51 6.88
C VAL A 9 -8.84 -0.32 7.72
N ASN A 10 -9.02 -1.15 8.71
CA ASN A 10 -10.21 -1.14 9.54
C ASN A 10 -9.84 -1.46 10.99
N PRO A 11 -10.14 -0.61 11.97
CA PRO A 11 -10.92 0.62 11.81
C PRO A 11 -10.13 1.68 11.06
N PRO A 12 -10.83 2.60 10.39
CA PRO A 12 -10.15 3.66 9.64
C PRO A 12 -9.31 4.50 10.59
N ILE A 13 -8.08 4.79 10.13
CA ILE A 13 -7.26 5.73 10.90
C ILE A 13 -7.77 7.16 10.61
N PRO A 14 -7.51 8.10 11.54
CA PRO A 14 -8.01 9.46 11.35
C PRO A 14 -7.54 10.14 10.08
N VAL A 15 -6.39 9.72 9.56
CA VAL A 15 -5.84 10.28 8.33
C VAL A 15 -6.42 9.52 7.13
N ARG A 16 -7.23 10.20 6.35
CA ARG A 16 -7.95 9.57 5.24
C ARG A 16 -7.04 8.99 4.16
N SER A 17 -5.85 9.56 4.01
CA SER A 17 -4.92 9.07 3.00
C SER A 17 -4.39 7.68 3.31
N TYR A 18 -4.76 7.11 4.45
CA TYR A 18 -4.30 5.78 4.84
C TYR A 18 -5.44 4.77 4.95
N ASP A 19 -6.52 5.00 4.21
CA ASP A 19 -7.65 4.09 4.25
C ASP A 19 -7.35 2.73 3.62
N TRP A 20 -6.40 2.69 2.68
CA TRP A 20 -6.01 1.45 2.00
C TRP A 20 -4.51 1.27 2.06
N SER A 21 -4.09 0.02 2.12
CA SER A 21 -2.67 -0.32 2.06
C SER A 21 -2.42 -1.29 0.90
N ALA A 22 -1.22 -1.24 0.36
CA ALA A 22 -0.81 -2.13 -0.72
C ALA A 22 0.59 -2.66 -0.44
N VAL A 23 0.77 -3.96 -0.60
CA VAL A 23 2.08 -4.59 -0.40
C VAL A 23 2.28 -5.61 -1.51
N ARG A 24 3.52 -5.96 -1.76
CA ARG A 24 3.83 -7.05 -2.66
C ARG A 24 3.51 -8.38 -1.98
N ARG A 25 3.18 -9.36 -2.78
CA ARG A 25 2.82 -10.68 -2.26
C ARG A 25 3.95 -11.29 -1.42
N ASP A 26 5.18 -11.04 -1.79
CA ASP A 26 6.34 -11.52 -1.05
C ASP A 26 6.85 -10.52 -0.04
N TYR A 27 5.96 -9.65 0.45
CA TYR A 27 6.29 -8.64 1.44
C TYR A 27 6.99 -9.29 2.63
N GLU A 28 8.08 -8.68 3.04
CA GLU A 28 8.81 -9.10 4.23
C GLU A 28 8.86 -7.94 5.20
N GLU A 29 9.18 -8.25 6.45
CA GLU A 29 9.33 -7.24 7.46
C GLU A 29 10.34 -6.18 6.98
N GLY A 30 9.95 -4.93 7.04
CA GLY A 30 10.77 -3.85 6.53
C GLY A 30 10.56 -3.54 5.07
N GLY A 31 9.67 -4.28 4.39
CA GLY A 31 9.35 -4.01 2.99
C GLY A 31 8.53 -2.76 2.81
N LEU A 32 8.36 -2.37 1.56
CA LEU A 32 7.60 -1.17 1.23
C LEU A 32 6.11 -1.42 1.36
N VAL A 33 5.40 -0.40 1.86
CA VAL A 33 3.95 -0.42 1.95
C VAL A 33 3.43 0.85 1.30
N GLY A 34 2.48 0.71 0.39
CA GLY A 34 1.83 1.86 -0.22
C GLY A 34 0.54 2.18 0.54
N TRP A 35 0.22 3.44 0.63
CA TRP A 35 -0.97 3.90 1.34
C TRP A 35 -1.76 4.85 0.45
N GLY A 36 -3.07 4.85 0.60
CA GLY A 36 -3.90 5.76 -0.15
C GLY A 36 -5.32 5.80 0.39
N SER A 37 -6.09 6.76 -0.08
CA SER A 37 -7.50 6.86 0.31
C SER A 37 -8.38 5.90 -0.50
N THR A 38 -7.84 5.36 -1.58
CA THR A 38 -8.52 4.33 -2.36
C THR A 38 -7.52 3.21 -2.64
N LYS A 39 -8.07 2.07 -3.06
CA LYS A 39 -7.25 0.93 -3.45
C LYS A 39 -6.23 1.31 -4.52
N GLN A 40 -6.67 2.03 -5.54
CA GLN A 40 -5.80 2.42 -6.63
C GLN A 40 -4.69 3.35 -6.15
N GLU A 41 -5.02 4.28 -5.28
CA GLU A 41 -4.01 5.19 -4.75
C GLU A 41 -2.96 4.47 -3.93
N ALA A 42 -3.39 3.47 -3.16
CA ALA A 42 -2.43 2.67 -2.40
C ALA A 42 -1.47 1.95 -3.32
N VAL A 43 -1.98 1.38 -4.41
CA VAL A 43 -1.14 0.69 -5.38
C VAL A 43 -0.16 1.67 -6.03
N GLU A 44 -0.65 2.84 -6.41
CA GLU A 44 0.19 3.84 -7.05
C GLU A 44 1.28 4.32 -6.10
N ASP A 45 0.93 4.51 -4.84
CA ASP A 45 1.92 4.94 -3.86
C ASP A 45 3.03 3.89 -3.71
N LEU A 46 2.66 2.62 -3.68
CA LEU A 46 3.63 1.55 -3.61
C LEU A 46 4.57 1.57 -4.82
N LEU A 47 4.00 1.74 -6.01
CA LEU A 47 4.80 1.75 -7.23
C LEU A 47 5.76 2.92 -7.26
N VAL A 48 5.32 4.09 -6.79
CA VAL A 48 6.18 5.25 -6.72
C VAL A 48 7.35 5.01 -5.77
N LYS A 49 7.07 4.43 -4.63
CA LYS A 49 8.13 4.12 -3.65
C LYS A 49 9.14 3.14 -4.23
N GLU A 50 8.67 2.16 -4.96
CA GLU A 50 9.58 1.20 -5.58
C GLU A 50 10.46 1.85 -6.63
N SER A 51 9.91 2.81 -7.32
CA SER A 51 10.64 3.50 -8.37
C SER A 51 11.72 4.42 -7.82
N GLU A 52 11.64 4.76 -6.53
CA GLU A 52 12.61 5.64 -5.89
C GLU A 52 13.76 4.89 -5.22
N LEU A 53 13.74 3.59 -5.29
CA LEU A 53 14.81 2.77 -4.68
C LEU A 53 16.08 2.78 -5.51
#